data_e07708c178dc54673ddd2735c8954734
#
_entry.id   e07708c178dc54673ddd2735c8954734
#
_cell.length_a   1.000
_cell.length_b   1.000
_cell.length_c   1.000
_cell.angle_alpha   90.00
_cell.angle_beta   90.00
_cell.angle_gamma   90.00
#
_symmetry.space_group_name_H-M   'P 1'
#
loop_
_entity.id
_entity.type
_entity.pdbx_description
1 polymer ?
#
loop_
_entity_poly.entity_id
_entity_poly.type
_entity_poly.pdbx_seq_one_letter_code
_entity_poly.pdbx_strand_id
1 'polypeptide(L)'
;MQKDAQNWLVLTLAGTSSAFYLGLDSFLGELPILLFTLIGGVVADRYDRRRLLLTSQYVQMSTAFGLAALVYFDVIRIWHVLLLSAVTGMAQAFGGPAHQSLMPLLIDKKDLPNAVALNSIQFNLARVIGPLLAGAALAAFGMVACFGLNGLSFLAVIAALLALHVRHIPVPSGQRMRDELKGGLRYVRHEKTLVNLTVIGFATTFLG
;
A
#
# COMPACT_ATOMS: atom_id res chain seq x y z
N MET A 1 -5.55 8.81 5.65
CA MET A 1 -5.63 8.92 7.12
C MET A 1 -4.29 8.62 7.81
N GLN A 2 -3.69 7.41 7.68
CA GLN A 2 -2.45 7.09 8.40
C GLN A 2 -1.29 8.03 7.99
N LYS A 3 -1.02 8.20 6.69
CA LYS A 3 0.04 9.10 6.21
C LYS A 3 -0.15 10.56 6.68
N ASP A 4 -1.37 11.05 6.68
CA ASP A 4 -1.66 12.43 7.11
C ASP A 4 -1.38 12.62 8.60
N ALA A 5 -1.80 11.66 9.45
CA ALA A 5 -1.51 11.66 10.87
C ALA A 5 0.00 11.46 11.15
N GLN A 6 0.69 10.62 10.36
CA GLN A 6 2.14 10.45 10.46
C GLN A 6 2.89 11.73 10.07
N ASN A 7 2.50 12.39 8.99
CA ASN A 7 3.10 13.66 8.59
C ASN A 7 2.97 14.70 9.70
N TRP A 8 1.79 14.81 10.32
CA TRP A 8 1.57 15.70 11.45
C TRP A 8 2.43 15.32 12.66
N LEU A 9 2.55 14.02 12.95
CA LEU A 9 3.39 13.52 14.03
C LEU A 9 4.89 13.84 13.79
N VAL A 10 5.37 13.69 12.55
CA VAL A 10 6.74 14.06 12.17
C VAL A 10 6.97 15.56 12.37
N LEU A 11 6.00 16.41 11.97
CA LEU A 11 6.09 17.85 12.19
C LEU A 11 6.21 18.21 13.67
N THR A 12 5.46 17.55 14.54
CA THR A 12 5.49 17.80 15.99
C THR A 12 6.76 17.29 16.66
N LEU A 13 7.33 16.16 16.19
CA LEU A 13 8.53 15.56 16.79
C LEU A 13 9.83 16.16 16.27
N ALA A 14 9.89 16.60 15.02
CA ALA A 14 11.14 17.00 14.35
C ALA A 14 11.43 18.51 14.43
N GLY A 15 10.46 19.35 14.79
CA GLY A 15 10.63 20.78 14.92
C GLY A 15 11.24 21.43 13.66
N THR A 16 12.39 22.08 13.80
CA THR A 16 13.08 22.80 12.70
C THR A 16 13.56 21.90 11.56
N SER A 17 13.79 20.60 11.82
CA SER A 17 14.24 19.62 10.82
C SER A 17 13.08 18.85 10.19
N SER A 18 11.85 19.29 10.37
CA SER A 18 10.63 18.56 9.95
C SER A 18 10.58 18.26 8.43
N ALA A 19 11.02 19.19 7.58
CA ALA A 19 11.03 19.00 6.13
C ALA A 19 11.91 17.82 5.70
N PHE A 20 13.10 17.69 6.29
CA PHE A 20 13.99 16.55 6.02
C PHE A 20 13.36 15.22 6.46
N TYR A 21 12.80 15.17 7.67
CA TYR A 21 12.21 13.94 8.19
C TYR A 21 10.91 13.56 7.48
N LEU A 22 10.10 14.52 6.99
CA LEU A 22 8.96 14.24 6.12
C LEU A 22 9.39 13.61 4.79
N GLY A 23 10.45 14.16 4.18
CA GLY A 23 11.04 13.57 2.98
C GLY A 23 11.57 12.17 3.23
N LEU A 24 12.26 11.96 4.36
CA LEU A 24 12.82 10.66 4.75
C LEU A 24 11.72 9.63 5.06
N ASP A 25 10.64 10.02 5.74
CA ASP A 25 9.47 9.15 6.01
C ASP A 25 8.81 8.71 4.71
N SER A 26 8.57 9.66 3.80
CA SER A 26 8.03 9.35 2.48
C SER A 26 8.95 8.44 1.68
N PHE A 27 10.25 8.73 1.68
CA PHE A 27 11.26 7.91 1.00
C PHE A 27 11.29 6.48 1.53
N LEU A 28 11.35 6.30 2.85
CA LEU A 28 11.37 4.97 3.49
C LEU A 28 10.05 4.20 3.30
N GLY A 29 8.93 4.89 3.20
CA GLY A 29 7.64 4.27 2.87
C GLY A 29 7.52 3.82 1.43
N GLU A 30 8.03 4.61 0.48
CA GLU A 30 7.89 4.33 -0.96
C GLU A 30 9.05 3.47 -1.53
N LEU A 31 10.25 3.57 -0.96
CA LEU A 31 11.42 2.81 -1.43
C LEU A 31 11.20 1.29 -1.44
N PRO A 32 10.64 0.65 -0.38
CA PRO A 32 10.34 -0.78 -0.43
C PRO A 32 9.34 -1.13 -1.53
N ILE A 33 8.34 -0.26 -1.78
CA ILE A 33 7.36 -0.45 -2.84
C ILE A 33 8.09 -0.47 -4.19
N LEU A 34 8.94 0.52 -4.45
CA LEU A 34 9.69 0.62 -5.70
C LEU A 34 10.60 -0.61 -5.93
N LEU A 35 11.32 -1.06 -4.91
CA LEU A 35 12.29 -2.15 -5.03
C LEU A 35 11.63 -3.54 -5.10
N PHE A 36 10.55 -3.75 -4.36
CA PHE A 36 9.98 -5.08 -4.15
C PHE A 36 8.65 -5.33 -4.87
N THR A 37 7.99 -4.33 -5.47
CA THR A 37 6.71 -4.53 -6.17
C THR A 37 6.83 -5.54 -7.31
N LEU A 38 7.94 -5.54 -8.06
CA LEU A 38 8.17 -6.51 -9.13
C LEU A 38 8.27 -7.94 -8.58
N ILE A 39 8.98 -8.11 -7.46
CA ILE A 39 9.07 -9.39 -6.75
C ILE A 39 7.71 -9.76 -6.17
N GLY A 40 7.01 -8.78 -5.57
CA GLY A 40 5.65 -8.93 -5.06
C GLY A 40 4.66 -9.41 -6.10
N GLY A 41 4.77 -8.93 -7.35
CA GLY A 41 3.98 -9.40 -8.49
C GLY A 41 4.20 -10.89 -8.76
N VAL A 42 5.45 -11.32 -8.91
CA VAL A 42 5.79 -12.75 -9.12
C VAL A 42 5.35 -13.62 -7.94
N VAL A 43 5.49 -13.12 -6.71
CA VAL A 43 4.99 -13.82 -5.51
C VAL A 43 3.48 -13.93 -5.53
N ALA A 44 2.75 -12.87 -5.91
CA ALA A 44 1.30 -12.87 -6.01
C ALA A 44 0.77 -13.83 -7.09
N ASP A 45 1.56 -14.11 -8.14
CA ASP A 45 1.20 -15.09 -9.17
C ASP A 45 1.40 -16.54 -8.71
N ARG A 46 2.38 -16.80 -7.84
CA ARG A 46 2.75 -18.15 -7.35
C ARG A 46 2.01 -18.56 -6.10
N TYR A 47 1.73 -17.62 -5.21
CA TYR A 47 1.10 -17.88 -3.92
C TYR A 47 -0.36 -17.47 -3.90
N ASP A 48 -1.08 -17.92 -2.88
CA ASP A 48 -2.47 -17.54 -2.65
C ASP A 48 -2.57 -16.01 -2.45
N ARG A 49 -3.13 -15.32 -3.45
CA ARG A 49 -3.28 -13.87 -3.48
C ARG A 49 -4.06 -13.34 -2.29
N ARG A 50 -5.09 -14.09 -1.86
CA ARG A 50 -5.88 -13.74 -0.67
C ARG A 50 -5.03 -13.79 0.60
N ARG A 51 -4.25 -14.86 0.78
CA ARG A 51 -3.36 -15.00 1.95
C ARG A 51 -2.27 -13.92 1.96
N LEU A 52 -1.69 -13.63 0.81
CA LEU A 52 -0.68 -12.59 0.68
C LEU A 52 -1.25 -11.22 1.03
N LEU A 53 -2.45 -10.91 0.53
CA LEU A 53 -3.16 -9.68 0.87
C LEU A 53 -3.52 -9.63 2.36
N LEU A 54 -4.05 -10.71 2.94
CA LEU A 54 -4.33 -10.79 4.37
C LEU A 54 -3.08 -10.53 5.22
N THR A 55 -1.95 -11.15 4.89
CA THR A 55 -0.68 -10.92 5.60
C THR A 55 -0.28 -9.45 5.55
N SER A 56 -0.38 -8.82 4.36
CA SER A 56 -0.12 -7.38 4.21
C SER A 56 -1.05 -6.53 5.09
N GLN A 57 -2.35 -6.86 5.15
CA GLN A 57 -3.31 -6.13 5.98
C GLN A 57 -3.03 -6.30 7.49
N TYR A 58 -2.66 -7.51 7.93
CA TYR A 58 -2.26 -7.73 9.33
C TYR A 58 -1.01 -6.92 9.72
N VAL A 59 0.00 -6.87 8.85
CA VAL A 59 1.20 -6.06 9.09
C VAL A 59 0.83 -4.58 9.18
N GLN A 60 0.06 -4.05 8.23
CA GLN A 60 -0.37 -2.64 8.24
C GLN A 60 -1.25 -2.31 9.46
N MET A 61 -2.13 -3.22 9.87
CA MET A 61 -2.91 -3.09 11.10
C MET A 61 -2.00 -3.01 12.33
N SER A 62 -1.01 -3.91 12.41
CA SER A 62 -0.06 -3.94 13.53
C SER A 62 0.78 -2.67 13.61
N THR A 63 1.20 -2.11 12.46
CA THR A 63 1.92 -0.83 12.43
C THR A 63 1.03 0.33 12.87
N ALA A 64 -0.24 0.35 12.48
CA ALA A 64 -1.19 1.39 12.90
C ALA A 64 -1.45 1.36 14.41
N PHE A 65 -1.72 0.18 14.98
CA PHE A 65 -1.87 0.05 16.45
C PHE A 65 -0.55 0.28 17.18
N GLY A 66 0.59 -0.12 16.60
CA GLY A 66 1.90 0.18 17.14
C GLY A 66 2.14 1.67 17.28
N LEU A 67 1.82 2.46 16.23
CA LEU A 67 1.88 3.92 16.30
C LEU A 67 0.91 4.49 17.35
N ALA A 68 -0.33 4.00 17.40
CA ALA A 68 -1.30 4.43 18.39
C ALA A 68 -0.79 4.19 19.83
N ALA A 69 -0.23 3.01 20.09
CA ALA A 69 0.31 2.66 21.39
C ALA A 69 1.53 3.52 21.77
N LEU A 70 2.49 3.70 20.84
CA LEU A 70 3.68 4.51 21.08
C LEU A 70 3.32 5.97 21.37
N VAL A 71 2.32 6.53 20.70
CA VAL A 71 1.82 7.88 20.97
C VAL A 71 1.05 7.92 22.31
N TYR A 72 0.22 6.91 22.60
CA TYR A 72 -0.54 6.85 23.84
C TYR A 72 0.36 6.81 25.09
N PHE A 73 1.46 6.05 25.03
CA PHE A 73 2.42 5.96 26.14
C PHE A 73 3.47 7.08 26.14
N ASP A 74 3.38 8.04 25.24
CA ASP A 74 4.30 9.16 25.10
C ASP A 74 5.78 8.74 24.94
N VAL A 75 6.01 7.56 24.36
CA VAL A 75 7.38 7.03 24.08
C VAL A 75 7.74 7.11 22.61
N ILE A 76 6.90 7.77 21.81
CA ILE A 76 7.11 7.91 20.37
C ILE A 76 8.38 8.71 20.08
N ARG A 77 9.17 8.24 19.12
CA ARG A 77 10.35 8.93 18.61
C ARG A 77 10.34 8.88 17.09
N ILE A 78 11.01 9.80 16.44
CA ILE A 78 11.06 9.92 14.97
C ILE A 78 11.47 8.60 14.31
N TRP A 79 12.45 7.88 14.85
CA TRP A 79 12.91 6.62 14.28
C TRP A 79 11.86 5.50 14.35
N HIS A 80 10.93 5.52 15.31
CA HIS A 80 9.80 4.57 15.33
C HIS A 80 8.88 4.82 14.13
N VAL A 81 8.61 6.08 13.83
CA VAL A 81 7.78 6.46 12.67
C VAL A 81 8.44 5.98 11.39
N LEU A 82 9.73 6.29 11.20
CA LEU A 82 10.50 5.90 10.02
C LEU A 82 10.56 4.37 9.83
N LEU A 83 10.79 3.63 10.92
CA LEU A 83 10.80 2.16 10.88
C LEU A 83 9.43 1.60 10.48
N LEU A 84 8.36 2.07 11.11
CA LEU A 84 7.00 1.60 10.83
C LEU A 84 6.53 2.00 9.43
N SER A 85 6.97 3.13 8.89
CA SER A 85 6.77 3.51 7.49
C SER A 85 7.44 2.53 6.53
N ALA A 86 8.69 2.16 6.79
CA ALA A 86 9.40 1.16 5.99
C ALA A 86 8.71 -0.22 6.03
N VAL A 87 8.25 -0.66 7.20
CA VAL A 87 7.49 -1.91 7.37
C VAL A 87 6.17 -1.85 6.60
N THR A 88 5.44 -0.74 6.68
CA THR A 88 4.19 -0.53 5.93
C THR A 88 4.45 -0.55 4.42
N GLY A 89 5.51 0.13 3.95
CA GLY A 89 5.92 0.11 2.55
C GLY A 89 6.28 -1.29 2.06
N MET A 90 6.98 -2.07 2.89
CA MET A 90 7.28 -3.48 2.58
C MET A 90 5.99 -4.31 2.45
N ALA A 91 5.07 -4.19 3.39
CA ALA A 91 3.77 -4.88 3.34
C ALA A 91 2.98 -4.50 2.07
N GLN A 92 3.00 -3.22 1.70
CA GLN A 92 2.32 -2.70 0.51
C GLN A 92 2.96 -3.20 -0.80
N ALA A 93 4.28 -3.38 -0.84
CA ALA A 93 5.00 -3.91 -2.00
C ALA A 93 4.51 -5.31 -2.42
N PHE A 94 4.01 -6.10 -1.48
CA PHE A 94 3.42 -7.42 -1.74
C PHE A 94 1.88 -7.36 -1.79
N GLY A 95 1.26 -6.56 -0.92
CA GLY A 95 -0.19 -6.41 -0.84
C GLY A 95 -0.80 -5.74 -2.07
N GLY A 96 -0.14 -4.73 -2.63
CA GLY A 96 -0.60 -4.00 -3.81
C GLY A 96 -0.80 -4.89 -5.04
N PRO A 97 0.23 -5.61 -5.52
CA PRO A 97 0.08 -6.56 -6.62
C PRO A 97 -0.92 -7.68 -6.34
N ALA A 98 -0.97 -8.20 -5.11
CA ALA A 98 -1.93 -9.21 -4.71
C ALA A 98 -3.38 -8.71 -4.82
N HIS A 99 -3.65 -7.47 -4.39
CA HIS A 99 -4.96 -6.84 -4.53
C HIS A 99 -5.35 -6.67 -6.00
N GLN A 100 -4.45 -6.13 -6.84
CA GLN A 100 -4.71 -5.91 -8.25
C GLN A 100 -4.96 -7.21 -9.02
N SER A 101 -4.23 -8.28 -8.69
CA SER A 101 -4.42 -9.58 -9.32
C SER A 101 -5.61 -10.39 -8.77
N LEU A 102 -6.12 -10.04 -7.59
CA LEU A 102 -7.31 -10.66 -7.01
C LEU A 102 -8.59 -10.15 -7.66
N MET A 103 -8.66 -8.86 -8.00
CA MET A 103 -9.85 -8.20 -8.53
C MET A 103 -10.44 -8.90 -9.78
N PRO A 104 -9.66 -9.25 -10.84
CA PRO A 104 -10.18 -9.92 -12.01
C PRO A 104 -10.70 -11.34 -11.75
N LEU A 105 -10.31 -11.96 -10.63
CA LEU A 105 -10.79 -13.30 -10.26
C LEU A 105 -12.15 -13.29 -9.58
N LEU A 106 -12.61 -12.14 -9.13
CA LEU A 106 -13.87 -11.96 -8.40
C LEU A 106 -15.03 -11.53 -9.30
N ILE A 107 -14.74 -11.16 -10.55
CA ILE A 107 -15.68 -10.45 -11.41
C ILE A 107 -15.75 -11.16 -12.75
N ASP A 108 -16.95 -11.28 -13.30
CA ASP A 108 -17.14 -11.79 -14.65
C ASP A 108 -16.43 -10.90 -15.67
N LYS A 109 -15.85 -11.50 -16.72
CA LYS A 109 -15.11 -10.77 -17.77
C LYS A 109 -15.91 -9.64 -18.41
N LYS A 110 -17.24 -9.80 -18.53
CA LYS A 110 -18.15 -8.79 -19.09
C LYS A 110 -18.25 -7.52 -18.22
N ASP A 111 -18.11 -7.67 -16.90
CA ASP A 111 -18.25 -6.58 -15.92
C ASP A 111 -16.90 -5.97 -15.51
N LEU A 112 -15.80 -6.54 -16.00
CA LEU A 112 -14.45 -6.10 -15.66
C LEU A 112 -14.19 -4.60 -15.95
N PRO A 113 -14.62 -4.04 -17.11
CA PRO A 113 -14.45 -2.61 -17.37
C PRO A 113 -15.17 -1.72 -16.34
N ASN A 114 -16.39 -2.09 -15.94
CA ASN A 114 -17.16 -1.37 -14.93
C ASN A 114 -16.50 -1.46 -13.56
N ALA A 115 -15.96 -2.62 -13.19
CA ALA A 115 -15.25 -2.82 -11.93
C ALA A 115 -13.96 -2.00 -11.86
N VAL A 116 -13.20 -1.92 -12.95
CA VAL A 116 -12.00 -1.06 -13.03
C VAL A 116 -12.38 0.41 -12.89
N ALA A 117 -13.45 0.86 -13.56
CA ALA A 117 -13.95 2.23 -13.44
C ALA A 117 -14.38 2.55 -12.01
N LEU A 118 -15.14 1.64 -11.37
CA LEU A 118 -15.62 1.80 -9.99
C LEU A 118 -14.45 1.83 -9.00
N ASN A 119 -13.46 0.96 -9.17
CA ASN A 119 -12.24 0.96 -8.36
C ASN A 119 -11.47 2.28 -8.49
N SER A 120 -11.38 2.84 -9.71
CA SER A 120 -10.74 4.13 -9.94
C SER A 120 -11.50 5.27 -9.26
N ILE A 121 -12.84 5.27 -9.34
CA ILE A 121 -13.69 6.25 -8.66
C ILE A 121 -13.49 6.15 -7.14
N GLN A 122 -13.55 4.94 -6.58
CA GLN A 122 -13.34 4.69 -5.15
C GLN A 122 -11.97 5.19 -4.69
N PHE A 123 -10.92 4.92 -5.45
CA PHE A 123 -9.56 5.33 -5.13
C PHE A 123 -9.41 6.86 -5.12
N ASN A 124 -9.97 7.54 -6.13
CA ASN A 124 -9.93 9.00 -6.20
C ASN A 124 -10.81 9.65 -5.12
N LEU A 125 -11.98 9.09 -4.84
CA LEU A 125 -12.87 9.57 -3.77
C LEU A 125 -12.19 9.42 -2.40
N ALA A 126 -11.55 8.27 -2.14
CA ALA A 126 -10.80 8.04 -0.91
C ALA A 126 -9.61 9.00 -0.76
N ARG A 127 -8.96 9.39 -1.86
CA ARG A 127 -7.87 10.38 -1.86
C ARG A 127 -8.34 11.79 -1.48
N VAL A 128 -9.57 12.16 -1.82
CA VAL A 128 -10.16 13.46 -1.45
C VAL A 128 -10.76 13.42 -0.04
N ILE A 129 -11.57 12.42 0.24
CA ILE A 129 -12.28 12.32 1.53
C ILE A 129 -11.34 11.90 2.66
N GLY A 130 -10.34 11.06 2.38
CA GLY A 130 -9.40 10.54 3.37
C GLY A 130 -8.72 11.61 4.21
N PRO A 131 -8.04 12.60 3.60
CA PRO A 131 -7.41 13.70 4.35
C PRO A 131 -8.41 14.54 5.14
N LEU A 132 -9.62 14.79 4.60
CA LEU A 132 -10.68 15.54 5.32
C LEU A 132 -11.10 14.81 6.59
N LEU A 133 -11.36 13.51 6.49
CA LEU A 133 -11.70 12.67 7.65
C LEU A 133 -10.53 12.55 8.63
N ALA A 134 -9.29 12.47 8.12
CA ALA A 134 -8.09 12.43 8.96
C ALA A 134 -7.94 13.73 9.75
N GLY A 135 -8.09 14.88 9.09
CA GLY A 135 -8.02 16.19 9.73
C GLY A 135 -9.12 16.38 10.78
N ALA A 136 -10.35 16.02 10.46
CA ALA A 136 -11.48 16.09 11.39
C ALA A 136 -11.28 15.17 12.61
N ALA A 137 -10.84 13.92 12.38
CA ALA A 137 -10.55 12.97 13.44
C ALA A 137 -9.38 13.44 14.32
N LEU A 138 -8.33 14.00 13.71
CA LEU A 138 -7.19 14.55 14.42
C LEU A 138 -7.59 15.72 15.31
N ALA A 139 -8.40 16.63 14.79
CA ALA A 139 -8.88 17.80 15.53
C ALA A 139 -9.85 17.43 16.67
N ALA A 140 -10.72 16.43 16.45
CA ALA A 140 -11.74 16.06 17.44
C ALA A 140 -11.22 15.07 18.50
N PHE A 141 -10.37 14.10 18.12
CA PHE A 141 -10.03 12.96 18.95
C PHE A 141 -8.52 12.78 19.17
N GLY A 142 -7.70 13.61 18.51
CA GLY A 142 -6.23 13.55 18.60
C GLY A 142 -5.58 12.41 17.81
N MET A 143 -4.23 12.34 17.90
CA MET A 143 -3.42 11.40 17.10
C MET A 143 -3.67 9.94 17.42
N VAL A 144 -3.81 9.60 18.71
CA VAL A 144 -4.04 8.21 19.16
C VAL A 144 -5.29 7.64 18.51
N ALA A 145 -6.38 8.42 18.52
CA ALA A 145 -7.63 8.00 17.92
C ALA A 145 -7.53 7.88 16.39
N CYS A 146 -6.79 8.77 15.72
CA CYS A 146 -6.53 8.66 14.28
C CYS A 146 -5.85 7.33 13.90
N PHE A 147 -4.79 6.96 14.60
CA PHE A 147 -4.09 5.70 14.36
C PHE A 147 -4.94 4.50 14.79
N GLY A 148 -5.69 4.60 15.90
CA GLY A 148 -6.61 3.57 16.37
C GLY A 148 -7.74 3.31 15.37
N LEU A 149 -8.42 4.36 14.88
CA LEU A 149 -9.46 4.27 13.85
C LEU A 149 -8.93 3.68 12.54
N ASN A 150 -7.71 4.06 12.15
CA ASN A 150 -7.06 3.46 10.99
C ASN A 150 -6.78 1.96 11.22
N GLY A 151 -6.29 1.58 12.41
CA GLY A 151 -6.13 0.17 12.79
C GLY A 151 -7.44 -0.61 12.75
N LEU A 152 -8.53 -0.03 13.26
CA LEU A 152 -9.86 -0.62 13.21
C LEU A 152 -10.39 -0.77 11.77
N SER A 153 -10.07 0.17 10.88
CA SER A 153 -10.49 0.05 9.47
C SER A 153 -9.87 -1.18 8.79
N PHE A 154 -8.66 -1.57 9.16
CA PHE A 154 -8.03 -2.81 8.67
C PHE A 154 -8.78 -4.06 9.15
N LEU A 155 -9.39 -4.06 10.34
CA LEU A 155 -10.22 -5.18 10.79
C LEU A 155 -11.42 -5.41 9.88
N ALA A 156 -12.07 -4.35 9.42
CA ALA A 156 -13.17 -4.47 8.46
C ALA A 156 -12.70 -5.08 7.12
N VAL A 157 -11.54 -4.65 6.62
CA VAL A 157 -10.95 -5.21 5.40
C VAL A 157 -10.57 -6.68 5.58
N ILE A 158 -9.94 -7.03 6.72
CA ILE A 158 -9.56 -8.41 7.05
C ILE A 158 -10.80 -9.28 7.17
N ALA A 159 -11.86 -8.82 7.86
CA ALA A 159 -13.12 -9.54 7.97
C ALA A 159 -13.76 -9.81 6.59
N ALA A 160 -13.80 -8.79 5.73
CA ALA A 160 -14.28 -8.93 4.36
C ALA A 160 -13.45 -9.95 3.56
N LEU A 161 -12.12 -9.90 3.66
CA LEU A 161 -11.22 -10.87 3.02
C LEU A 161 -11.38 -12.28 3.57
N LEU A 162 -11.65 -12.43 4.86
CA LEU A 162 -11.92 -13.75 5.47
C LEU A 162 -13.27 -14.32 5.05
N ALA A 163 -14.27 -13.48 4.83
CA ALA A 163 -15.56 -13.89 4.30
C ALA A 163 -15.51 -14.27 2.80
N LEU A 164 -14.49 -13.79 2.08
CA LEU A 164 -14.36 -13.99 0.66
C LEU A 164 -13.92 -15.44 0.34
N HIS A 165 -14.71 -16.17 -0.40
CA HIS A 165 -14.40 -17.53 -0.87
C HIS A 165 -13.83 -17.47 -2.28
N VAL A 166 -12.53 -17.38 -2.43
CA VAL A 166 -11.83 -17.42 -3.71
C VAL A 166 -11.18 -18.79 -3.88
N ARG A 167 -11.50 -19.49 -4.95
CA ARG A 167 -10.75 -20.69 -5.33
C ARG A 167 -9.37 -20.27 -5.82
N HIS A 168 -8.34 -20.58 -5.05
CA HIS A 168 -6.97 -20.43 -5.51
C HIS A 168 -6.70 -21.46 -6.60
N ILE A 169 -6.44 -20.99 -7.81
CA ILE A 169 -5.92 -21.82 -8.90
C ILE A 169 -4.44 -21.46 -9.01
N PRO A 170 -3.53 -22.28 -8.43
CA PRO A 170 -2.11 -22.04 -8.61
C PRO A 170 -1.79 -22.13 -10.10
N VAL A 171 -1.14 -21.12 -10.63
CA VAL A 171 -0.53 -21.23 -11.96
C VAL A 171 0.79 -21.97 -11.76
N PRO A 172 0.92 -23.23 -12.20
CA PRO A 172 2.16 -23.97 -12.09
C PRO A 172 3.19 -23.33 -13.02
N SER A 173 3.98 -22.40 -12.52
CA SER A 173 5.13 -21.94 -13.26
C SER A 173 6.28 -22.89 -12.97
N GLY A 174 6.61 -23.76 -13.91
CA GLY A 174 7.79 -24.63 -13.86
C GLY A 174 9.11 -23.86 -13.96
N GLN A 175 9.07 -22.53 -14.07
CA GLN A 175 10.23 -21.67 -14.23
C GLN A 175 10.70 -21.12 -12.89
N ARG A 176 12.03 -20.89 -12.77
CA ARG A 176 12.61 -20.23 -11.59
C ARG A 176 12.12 -18.77 -11.52
N MET A 177 11.87 -18.26 -10.32
CA MET A 177 11.47 -16.86 -10.09
C MET A 177 12.38 -15.85 -10.81
N ARG A 178 13.68 -16.12 -10.87
CA ARG A 178 14.64 -15.27 -11.60
C ARG A 178 14.40 -15.22 -13.10
N ASP A 179 13.95 -16.32 -13.68
CA ASP A 179 13.71 -16.40 -15.13
C ASP A 179 12.42 -15.69 -15.51
N GLU A 180 11.41 -15.75 -14.66
CA GLU A 180 10.17 -14.97 -14.80
C GLU A 180 10.44 -13.46 -14.68
N LEU A 181 11.20 -13.05 -13.66
CA LEU A 181 11.60 -11.64 -13.50
C LEU A 181 12.40 -11.13 -14.72
N LYS A 182 13.37 -11.94 -15.20
CA LYS A 182 14.13 -11.59 -16.41
C LYS A 182 13.24 -11.57 -17.65
N GLY A 183 12.31 -12.53 -17.76
CA GLY A 183 11.33 -12.59 -18.86
C GLY A 183 10.44 -11.36 -18.88
N GLY A 184 9.86 -10.98 -17.74
CA GLY A 184 9.04 -9.79 -17.62
C GLY A 184 9.79 -8.50 -17.94
N LEU A 185 11.00 -8.35 -17.42
CA LEU A 185 11.85 -7.17 -17.71
C LEU A 185 12.26 -7.11 -19.19
N ARG A 186 12.59 -8.26 -19.78
CA ARG A 186 12.89 -8.36 -21.20
C ARG A 186 11.66 -8.00 -22.05
N TYR A 187 10.48 -8.47 -21.69
CA TYR A 187 9.23 -8.17 -22.38
C TYR A 187 8.92 -6.66 -22.38
N VAL A 188 8.98 -6.03 -21.19
CA VAL A 188 8.77 -4.58 -21.08
C VAL A 188 9.78 -3.81 -21.94
N ARG A 189 11.05 -4.23 -21.95
CA ARG A 189 12.09 -3.55 -22.72
C ARG A 189 11.94 -3.71 -24.24
N HIS A 190 11.36 -4.82 -24.72
CA HIS A 190 11.18 -5.08 -26.16
C HIS A 190 9.86 -4.54 -26.69
N GLU A 191 8.86 -4.34 -25.85
CA GLU A 191 7.54 -3.84 -26.24
C GLU A 191 7.56 -2.31 -26.20
N LYS A 192 7.74 -1.69 -27.38
CA LYS A 192 7.83 -0.23 -27.52
C LYS A 192 6.65 0.52 -26.91
N THR A 193 5.45 -0.04 -27.00
CA THR A 193 4.22 0.52 -26.43
C THR A 193 4.32 0.64 -24.91
N LEU A 194 4.81 -0.42 -24.24
CA LEU A 194 5.00 -0.43 -22.79
C LEU A 194 6.10 0.53 -22.34
N VAL A 195 7.20 0.59 -23.09
CA VAL A 195 8.27 1.56 -22.80
C VAL A 195 7.74 2.98 -22.90
N ASN A 196 7.02 3.32 -23.97
CA ASN A 196 6.46 4.66 -24.16
C ASN A 196 5.44 5.01 -23.05
N LEU A 197 4.54 4.07 -22.69
CA LEU A 197 3.59 4.28 -21.58
C LEU A 197 4.30 4.48 -20.24
N THR A 198 5.38 3.73 -19.99
CA THR A 198 6.18 3.88 -18.77
C THR A 198 6.88 5.25 -18.74
N VAL A 199 7.48 5.67 -19.88
CA VAL A 199 8.13 6.98 -19.99
C VAL A 199 7.12 8.12 -19.80
N ILE A 200 5.95 8.04 -20.45
CA ILE A 200 4.88 9.03 -20.28
C ILE A 200 4.42 9.08 -18.83
N GLY A 201 4.17 7.92 -18.19
CA GLY A 201 3.79 7.84 -16.79
C GLY A 201 4.83 8.46 -15.85
N PHE A 202 6.12 8.19 -16.12
CA PHE A 202 7.21 8.80 -15.36
C PHE A 202 7.27 10.33 -15.56
N ALA A 203 7.16 10.77 -16.83
CA ALA A 203 7.19 12.19 -17.17
C ALA A 203 6.02 12.96 -16.52
N THR A 204 4.80 12.42 -16.56
CA THR A 204 3.64 13.06 -15.92
C THR A 204 3.74 13.10 -14.41
N THR A 205 4.38 12.12 -13.77
CA THR A 205 4.59 12.10 -12.32
C THR A 205 5.70 13.04 -11.86
N PHE A 206 6.70 13.27 -12.72
CA PHE A 206 7.87 14.13 -12.39
C PHE A 206 7.66 15.60 -12.76
N LEU A 207 6.82 15.87 -13.75
CA LEU A 207 6.59 17.23 -14.29
C LEU A 207 5.24 17.83 -13.85
N GLY A 208 4.36 17.05 -13.25
CA GLY A 208 3.04 17.47 -12.72
C GLY A 208 2.98 17.45 -11.22
#